data_2822574c4469b52702b9aff9bb02f635
#
_entry.id   2822574c4469b52702b9aff9bb02f635
#
_cell.length_a   1.000
_cell.length_b   1.000
_cell.length_c   1.000
_cell.angle_alpha   90.00
_cell.angle_beta   90.00
_cell.angle_gamma   90.00
#
_symmetry.space_group_name_H-M   'P 1'
#
loop_
_entity.id
_entity.type
_entity.pdbx_description
1 polymer ?
#
loop_
_entity_poly.entity_id
_entity_poly.type
_entity_poly.pdbx_seq_one_letter_code
_entity_poly.pdbx_strand_id
1 'polypeptide(L)'
;MFYKKQNLKLTISDNFKDFISINQFCTVIKKIIKHKICGIFNISLSKKVYISEIIQWIDPSFLGNIRFNKADNNSFTLSNKKIKKKIKLNLSKRQLMSFFKKLI
;
A
#
# COMPACT_ATOMS: atom_id res chain seq x y z
N MET A 1 11.01 7.98 -19.90
CA MET A 1 11.63 7.05 -18.95
C MET A 1 12.85 6.39 -19.55
N PHE A 2 13.90 6.32 -18.76
CA PHE A 2 15.18 5.73 -19.17
C PHE A 2 15.07 4.30 -19.68
N TYR A 3 14.33 3.45 -18.97
CA TYR A 3 14.14 2.04 -19.35
C TYR A 3 13.50 1.87 -20.71
N LYS A 4 12.50 2.69 -21.02
CA LYS A 4 11.77 2.61 -22.28
C LYS A 4 12.70 2.93 -23.46
N LYS A 5 13.57 3.92 -23.28
CA LYS A 5 14.52 4.33 -24.32
C LYS A 5 15.55 3.25 -24.63
N GLN A 6 15.91 2.46 -23.62
CA GLN A 6 16.93 1.42 -23.77
C GLN A 6 16.34 0.02 -24.01
N ASN A 7 15.02 -0.10 -24.11
CA ASN A 7 14.35 -1.40 -24.25
C ASN A 7 14.69 -2.38 -23.13
N LEU A 8 15.09 -1.88 -21.97
CA LEU A 8 15.40 -2.72 -20.82
C LEU A 8 14.13 -3.11 -20.10
N LYS A 9 14.07 -4.35 -19.62
CA LYS A 9 13.00 -4.84 -18.78
C LYS A 9 13.48 -4.96 -17.35
N LEU A 10 12.67 -4.47 -16.44
CA LEU A 10 12.89 -4.61 -15.01
C LEU A 10 12.25 -5.91 -14.54
N THR A 11 12.97 -6.67 -13.72
CA THR A 11 12.43 -7.89 -13.11
C THR A 11 12.14 -7.64 -11.66
N ILE A 12 10.89 -7.90 -11.24
CA ILE A 12 10.41 -7.66 -9.88
C ILE A 12 9.71 -8.91 -9.36
N SER A 13 9.99 -9.28 -8.11
CA SER A 13 9.17 -10.26 -7.41
C SER A 13 7.84 -9.62 -7.02
N ASP A 14 6.72 -10.22 -7.47
CA ASP A 14 5.40 -9.67 -7.22
C ASP A 14 4.90 -10.03 -5.82
N ASN A 15 5.53 -9.44 -4.83
CA ASN A 15 5.15 -9.61 -3.43
C ASN A 15 3.96 -8.72 -3.07
N PHE A 16 3.19 -9.15 -2.09
CA PHE A 16 2.22 -8.26 -1.46
C PHE A 16 2.76 -7.76 -0.12
N LYS A 17 2.35 -6.57 0.22
CA LYS A 17 2.66 -5.93 1.50
C LYS A 17 1.41 -5.25 2.02
N ASP A 18 1.48 -4.76 3.24
CA ASP A 18 0.46 -3.91 3.80
C ASP A 18 0.91 -2.47 3.63
N PHE A 19 0.26 -1.76 2.71
CA PHE A 19 0.55 -0.35 2.43
C PHE A 19 -0.55 0.52 3.00
N ILE A 20 -0.17 1.67 3.51
CA ILE A 20 -1.11 2.70 3.95
C ILE A 20 -0.60 4.04 3.43
N SER A 21 -1.51 4.88 2.92
CA SER A 21 -1.11 6.20 2.46
C SER A 21 -0.82 7.12 3.65
N ILE A 22 -0.03 8.16 3.42
CA ILE A 22 0.24 9.15 4.47
C ILE A 22 -1.07 9.83 4.92
N ASN A 23 -2.01 10.04 4.01
CA ASN A 23 -3.31 10.62 4.36
C ASN A 23 -4.11 9.69 5.28
N GLN A 24 -4.13 8.40 4.97
CA GLN A 24 -4.78 7.41 5.82
C GLN A 24 -4.13 7.34 7.20
N PHE A 25 -2.80 7.32 7.23
CA PHE A 25 -2.04 7.28 8.48
C PHE A 25 -2.35 8.51 9.35
N CYS A 26 -2.32 9.70 8.76
CA CYS A 26 -2.63 10.94 9.50
C CYS A 26 -4.06 10.93 10.04
N THR A 27 -5.00 10.39 9.29
CA THR A 27 -6.40 10.27 9.77
C THR A 27 -6.48 9.41 11.01
N VAL A 28 -5.77 8.28 11.04
CA VAL A 28 -5.73 7.41 12.21
C VAL A 28 -5.08 8.12 13.40
N ILE A 29 -3.96 8.79 13.19
CA ILE A 29 -3.23 9.51 14.24
C ILE A 29 -4.10 10.61 14.85
N LYS A 30 -4.83 11.37 14.02
CA LYS A 30 -5.75 12.39 14.52
C LYS A 30 -6.81 11.79 15.46
N LYS A 31 -7.35 10.64 15.11
CA LYS A 31 -8.35 9.95 15.95
C LYS A 31 -7.76 9.46 17.27
N ILE A 32 -6.53 8.91 17.21
CA ILE A 32 -5.81 8.46 18.40
C ILE A 32 -5.63 9.62 19.38
N ILE A 33 -5.20 10.76 18.89
CA ILE A 33 -4.98 11.96 19.70
C ILE A 33 -6.31 12.48 20.27
N LYS A 34 -7.32 12.58 19.42
CA LYS A 34 -8.64 13.07 19.81
C LYS A 34 -9.26 12.24 20.93
N HIS A 35 -9.13 10.91 20.84
CA HIS A 35 -9.73 9.99 21.81
C HIS A 35 -8.78 9.59 22.95
N LYS A 36 -7.58 10.18 22.98
CA LYS A 36 -6.57 9.94 24.04
C LYS A 36 -6.28 8.46 24.24
N ILE A 37 -6.11 7.73 23.13
CA ILE A 37 -5.87 6.29 23.15
C ILE A 37 -4.40 6.01 23.45
N CYS A 38 -4.15 5.10 24.39
CA CYS A 38 -2.81 4.69 24.77
C CYS A 38 -2.65 3.20 24.49
N GLY A 39 -1.42 2.78 24.17
CA GLY A 39 -1.08 1.39 23.93
C GLY A 39 -0.19 1.22 22.73
N ILE A 40 0.03 -0.04 22.37
CA ILE A 40 0.82 -0.42 21.20
C ILE A 40 -0.13 -1.00 20.17
N PHE A 41 -0.18 -0.41 18.98
CA PHE A 41 -1.10 -0.81 17.93
C PHE A 41 -0.39 -0.88 16.58
N ASN A 42 -0.80 -1.83 15.74
CA ASN A 42 -0.46 -1.81 14.33
C ASN A 42 -1.41 -0.85 13.62
N ILE A 43 -0.86 0.13 12.92
CA ILE A 43 -1.65 1.02 12.07
C ILE A 43 -1.40 0.57 10.64
N SER A 44 -2.38 -0.14 10.08
CA SER A 44 -2.25 -0.80 8.79
C SER A 44 -3.59 -0.87 8.08
N LEU A 45 -3.55 -1.16 6.78
CA LEU A 45 -4.75 -1.37 5.98
C LEU A 45 -5.34 -2.77 6.19
N SER A 46 -4.51 -3.75 6.58
CA SER A 46 -4.85 -5.18 6.71
C SER A 46 -5.33 -5.79 5.41
N LYS A 47 -4.82 -5.32 4.28
CA LYS A 47 -5.17 -5.80 2.94
C LYS A 47 -3.91 -6.15 2.18
N LYS A 48 -3.99 -7.21 1.37
CA LYS A 48 -2.91 -7.57 0.45
C LYS A 48 -2.87 -6.56 -0.68
N VAL A 49 -1.73 -5.93 -0.87
CA VAL A 49 -1.50 -5.04 -2.01
C VAL A 49 -0.24 -5.52 -2.70
N TYR A 50 -0.39 -6.01 -3.92
CA TYR A 50 0.74 -6.47 -4.73
C TYR A 50 1.47 -5.30 -5.35
N ILE A 51 2.78 -5.46 -5.53
CA ILE A 51 3.60 -4.44 -6.18
C ILE A 51 3.11 -4.17 -7.60
N SER A 52 2.66 -5.22 -8.31
CA SER A 52 2.07 -5.08 -9.64
C SER A 52 0.84 -4.18 -9.64
N GLU A 53 0.00 -4.27 -8.61
CA GLU A 53 -1.17 -3.40 -8.49
C GLU A 53 -0.77 -1.93 -8.35
N ILE A 54 0.23 -1.65 -7.52
CA ILE A 54 0.70 -0.28 -7.30
C ILE A 54 1.23 0.32 -8.61
N ILE A 55 2.02 -0.44 -9.35
CA ILE A 55 2.57 0.01 -10.63
C ILE A 55 1.44 0.29 -11.61
N GLN A 56 0.43 -0.57 -11.65
CA GLN A 56 -0.74 -0.36 -12.50
C GLN A 56 -1.49 0.92 -12.14
N TRP A 57 -1.60 1.23 -10.86
CA TRP A 57 -2.28 2.44 -10.41
C TRP A 57 -1.51 3.71 -10.76
N ILE A 58 -0.18 3.65 -10.70
CA ILE A 58 0.69 4.79 -10.98
C ILE A 58 0.82 5.02 -12.49
N ASP A 59 1.19 3.98 -13.23
CA ASP A 59 1.42 4.06 -14.67
C ASP A 59 1.14 2.71 -15.33
N PRO A 60 -0.10 2.46 -15.78
CA PRO A 60 -0.43 1.18 -16.41
C PRO A 60 0.42 0.85 -17.63
N SER A 61 0.89 1.85 -18.37
CA SER A 61 1.70 1.63 -19.58
C SER A 61 3.08 1.06 -19.25
N PHE A 62 3.56 1.26 -18.03
CA PHE A 62 4.87 0.78 -17.60
C PHE A 62 4.91 -0.73 -17.38
N LEU A 63 3.76 -1.39 -17.18
CA LEU A 63 3.69 -2.83 -16.94
C LEU A 63 4.31 -3.65 -18.05
N GLY A 64 4.25 -3.18 -19.30
CA GLY A 64 4.88 -3.83 -20.44
C GLY A 64 6.39 -3.90 -20.36
N ASN A 65 7.03 -3.12 -19.51
CA ASN A 65 8.46 -3.06 -19.32
C ASN A 65 8.94 -3.85 -18.10
N ILE A 66 8.04 -4.58 -17.44
CA ILE A 66 8.35 -5.29 -16.21
C ILE A 66 8.04 -6.77 -16.39
N ARG A 67 8.98 -7.60 -15.94
CA ARG A 67 8.76 -9.03 -15.78
C ARG A 67 8.52 -9.31 -14.30
N PHE A 68 7.41 -9.97 -14.00
CA PHE A 68 7.07 -10.34 -12.63
C PHE A 68 7.42 -11.80 -12.37
N ASN A 69 8.17 -12.04 -11.30
CA ASN A 69 8.39 -13.37 -10.76
C ASN A 69 7.34 -13.68 -9.71
N LYS A 70 7.22 -14.97 -9.34
CA LYS A 70 6.36 -15.36 -8.23
C LYS A 70 6.76 -14.61 -6.95
N ALA A 71 5.78 -14.34 -6.10
CA ALA A 71 6.03 -13.83 -4.76
C ALA A 71 6.96 -14.77 -3.99
N ASP A 72 7.90 -14.20 -3.26
CA ASP A 72 8.77 -14.94 -2.36
C ASP A 72 8.24 -14.91 -0.92
N ASN A 73 9.09 -15.25 0.05
CA ASN A 73 8.71 -15.31 1.47
C ASN A 73 8.60 -13.95 2.15
N ASN A 74 8.77 -12.84 1.41
CA ASN A 74 8.72 -11.49 1.97
C ASN A 74 7.33 -10.87 1.94
N SER A 75 6.31 -11.63 1.53
CA SER A 75 4.92 -11.16 1.50
C SER A 75 4.30 -11.24 2.88
N PHE A 76 3.64 -10.15 3.30
CA PHE A 76 2.95 -10.13 4.60
C PHE A 76 1.92 -9.02 4.67
N THR A 77 0.98 -9.16 5.60
CA THR A 77 0.07 -8.09 6.03
C THR A 77 0.09 -8.00 7.55
N LEU A 78 -0.32 -6.85 8.07
CA LEU A 78 -0.45 -6.62 9.51
C LEU A 78 -1.92 -6.53 9.89
N SER A 79 -2.27 -7.03 11.07
CA SER A 79 -3.64 -6.94 11.56
C SER A 79 -3.86 -5.60 12.27
N ASN A 80 -4.91 -4.89 11.89
CA ASN A 80 -5.34 -3.66 12.55
C ASN A 80 -6.53 -3.89 13.50
N LYS A 81 -6.84 -5.14 13.85
CA LYS A 81 -7.98 -5.47 14.68
C LYS A 81 -7.95 -4.79 16.04
N LYS A 82 -6.77 -4.68 16.65
CA LYS A 82 -6.62 -4.10 17.99
C LYS A 82 -7.02 -2.64 18.01
N ILE A 83 -6.55 -1.84 17.05
CA ILE A 83 -6.89 -0.42 16.99
C ILE A 83 -8.36 -0.21 16.59
N LYS A 84 -8.90 -1.07 15.71
CA LYS A 84 -10.30 -1.01 15.30
C LYS A 84 -11.29 -1.22 16.46
N LYS A 85 -10.88 -1.92 17.51
CA LYS A 85 -11.70 -2.08 18.71
C LYS A 85 -11.78 -0.80 19.55
N LYS A 86 -10.82 0.10 19.38
CA LYS A 86 -10.72 1.34 20.15
C LYS A 86 -11.35 2.53 19.44
N ILE A 87 -11.20 2.59 18.11
CA ILE A 87 -11.73 3.70 17.30
C ILE A 87 -12.32 3.16 16.02
N LYS A 88 -13.28 3.89 15.47
CA LYS A 88 -13.85 3.59 14.17
C LYS A 88 -12.88 4.05 13.07
N LEU A 89 -12.46 3.11 12.24
CA LEU A 89 -11.58 3.40 11.11
C LEU A 89 -12.32 3.14 9.80
N ASN A 90 -12.15 4.05 8.85
CA ASN A 90 -12.67 3.92 7.51
C ASN A 90 -11.50 3.87 6.53
N LEU A 91 -10.77 2.76 6.55
CA LEU A 91 -9.61 2.53 5.69
C LEU A 91 -9.99 1.54 4.61
N SER A 92 -9.67 1.86 3.37
CA SER A 92 -9.97 0.98 2.24
C SER A 92 -8.84 0.96 1.23
N LYS A 93 -8.77 -0.15 0.48
CA LYS A 93 -7.83 -0.29 -0.63
C LYS A 93 -8.12 0.73 -1.74
N ARG A 94 -9.39 1.12 -1.92
CA ARG A 94 -9.80 2.14 -2.88
C ARG A 94 -9.18 3.50 -2.58
N GLN A 95 -9.12 3.88 -1.31
CA GLN A 95 -8.46 5.13 -0.88
C GLN A 95 -6.97 5.11 -1.24
N LEU A 96 -6.32 3.97 -0.99
CA LEU A 96 -4.92 3.79 -1.34
C LEU A 96 -4.70 3.88 -2.85
N MET A 97 -5.55 3.24 -3.63
CA MET A 97 -5.51 3.31 -5.09
C MET A 97 -5.64 4.76 -5.58
N SER A 98 -6.59 5.52 -5.03
CA SER A 98 -6.77 6.93 -5.37
C SER A 98 -5.53 7.75 -5.08
N PHE A 99 -4.88 7.49 -3.94
CA PHE A 99 -3.64 8.16 -3.58
C PHE A 99 -2.55 7.92 -4.64
N PHE A 100 -2.33 6.67 -5.02
CA PHE A 100 -1.29 6.35 -6.01
C PHE A 100 -1.62 6.91 -7.39
N LYS A 101 -2.88 6.91 -7.81
CA LYS A 101 -3.27 7.49 -9.11
C LYS A 101 -2.99 8.98 -9.22
N LYS A 102 -2.94 9.69 -8.10
CA LYS A 102 -2.67 11.13 -8.08
C LYS A 102 -1.19 11.47 -8.09
N LEU A 103 -0.29 10.48 -8.01
CA LEU A 103 1.15 10.73 -7.97
C LEU A 103 1.74 11.12 -9.33
N ILE A 104 1.01 10.93 -10.42
CA ILE A 104 1.49 11.25 -11.77
C ILE A 104 0.68 12.38 -12.38
#